data_3aa718627942dc9346c03edc83fdcc57
#
_entry.id   3aa718627942dc9346c03edc83fdcc57
#
_cell.length_a   1.000
_cell.length_b   1.000
_cell.length_c   1.000
_cell.angle_alpha   90.00
_cell.angle_beta   90.00
_cell.angle_gamma   90.00
#
_symmetry.space_group_name_H-M   'P 1'
#
loop_
_entity.id
_entity.type
_entity.pdbx_description
1 polymer ?
#
loop_
_entity_poly.entity_id
_entity_poly.type
_entity_poly.pdbx_seq_one_letter_code
_entity_poly.pdbx_strand_id
1 'polypeptide(L)'
;MSHIPPALFFPQTIEDTIIVALQVGINFLWVDRYCLPQQECPEKREQIQKMHKIYREADLTIIAAAGDGPDYGLPGISTLRVSAPSVDLRLGAHRLVSTGRSAQEAIRNTTWASRAWTFQEGLVSRRKLVFTDEQVYLHCMEREFRETIEQDFDLLAQTDSPDLCNPFQCRVLHLIPDNVGEKGVHSLTGDFSERKITYQSDRLNAFLGILNLFQDAFPDSFRHLWGQPILYNDDNSIGDVVLSALNWGIIGPAQRRPDFPSWSWIGWKGKAYSTINRSHKENVTASLLLDDGTAIEDANALRDLNIFQKISPMLSKYILIEAQTVHVRIRRKEGAHWNLRSMWKLSFVKNGTERYGITYADGFSITQEFEAGDSIYRDLEAGHTWLGIAFLRSDMVLVLKDMGDHYERFGYIDVDSSVPDLELVDYLLGHRLIRLG
;
A
#
# COMPACT_ATOMS: atom_id res chain seq x y z
N MET A 1 24.39 -23.23 18.76
CA MET A 1 23.32 -23.62 19.71
C MET A 1 23.32 -22.59 20.81
N SER A 2 22.45 -21.60 20.73
CA SER A 2 22.24 -20.64 21.81
C SER A 2 21.44 -21.34 22.91
N HIS A 3 22.06 -21.52 24.07
CA HIS A 3 21.38 -21.98 25.28
C HIS A 3 20.24 -20.99 25.61
N ILE A 4 18.99 -21.45 25.61
CA ILE A 4 17.86 -20.72 26.20
C ILE A 4 18.18 -20.66 27.72
N PRO A 5 18.26 -19.47 28.35
CA PRO A 5 18.47 -19.37 29.78
C PRO A 5 17.28 -19.97 30.51
N PRO A 6 17.49 -20.70 31.65
CA PRO A 6 16.41 -21.23 32.42
C PRO A 6 15.67 -20.10 33.14
N ALA A 7 14.47 -19.77 32.72
CA ALA A 7 13.45 -18.83 33.22
C ALA A 7 13.10 -17.68 32.25
N LEU A 8 13.04 -17.94 30.94
CA LEU A 8 12.31 -17.04 30.04
C LEU A 8 10.84 -17.44 30.08
N PHE A 9 10.02 -16.63 30.75
CA PHE A 9 8.56 -16.68 30.59
C PHE A 9 8.25 -16.14 29.17
N PHE A 10 7.89 -17.04 28.26
CA PHE A 10 7.39 -16.63 26.95
C PHE A 10 5.91 -16.22 27.08
N PRO A 11 5.45 -15.23 26.31
CA PRO A 11 4.03 -15.01 26.12
C PRO A 11 3.33 -16.29 25.64
N GLN A 12 2.09 -16.51 26.04
CA GLN A 12 1.35 -17.75 25.76
C GLN A 12 1.33 -18.12 24.27
N THR A 13 1.17 -17.12 23.38
CA THR A 13 1.22 -17.34 21.93
C THR A 13 2.54 -17.98 21.48
N ILE A 14 3.66 -17.61 22.10
CA ILE A 14 4.97 -18.19 21.74
C ILE A 14 5.11 -19.62 22.30
N GLU A 15 4.65 -19.88 23.52
CA GLU A 15 4.64 -21.24 24.09
C GLU A 15 3.81 -22.18 23.24
N ASP A 16 2.61 -21.76 22.85
CA ASP A 16 1.74 -22.52 21.95
C ASP A 16 2.37 -22.74 20.57
N THR A 17 3.05 -21.72 20.04
CA THR A 17 3.76 -21.83 18.76
C THR A 17 4.88 -22.87 18.81
N ILE A 18 5.61 -22.96 19.93
CA ILE A 18 6.63 -23.99 20.14
C ILE A 18 5.98 -25.38 20.13
N ILE A 19 4.84 -25.55 20.81
CA ILE A 19 4.09 -26.81 20.85
C ILE A 19 3.67 -27.21 19.43
N VAL A 20 3.09 -26.27 18.66
CA VAL A 20 2.66 -26.51 17.27
C VAL A 20 3.84 -26.88 16.40
N ALA A 21 4.95 -26.13 16.46
CA ALA A 21 6.15 -26.41 15.67
C ALA A 21 6.68 -27.83 15.91
N LEU A 22 6.76 -28.25 17.17
CA LEU A 22 7.18 -29.60 17.53
C LEU A 22 6.20 -30.68 17.03
N GLN A 23 4.89 -30.43 17.12
CA GLN A 23 3.86 -31.38 16.65
C GLN A 23 3.91 -31.57 15.13
N VAL A 24 4.26 -30.55 14.36
CA VAL A 24 4.43 -30.66 12.90
C VAL A 24 5.84 -31.06 12.47
N GLY A 25 6.71 -31.40 13.43
CA GLY A 25 8.07 -31.91 13.18
C GLY A 25 9.10 -30.83 12.82
N ILE A 26 8.84 -29.56 13.14
CA ILE A 26 9.75 -28.43 12.89
C ILE A 26 10.56 -28.17 14.16
N ASN A 27 11.89 -28.16 14.04
CA ASN A 27 12.82 -28.04 15.17
C ASN A 27 13.38 -26.62 15.38
N PHE A 28 13.16 -25.71 14.44
CA PHE A 28 13.66 -24.34 14.49
C PHE A 28 12.49 -23.37 14.39
N LEU A 29 12.44 -22.41 15.31
CA LEU A 29 11.44 -21.35 15.34
C LEU A 29 12.13 -20.00 15.27
N TRP A 30 11.74 -19.17 14.31
CA TRP A 30 12.13 -17.79 14.23
C TRP A 30 11.00 -16.89 14.73
N VAL A 31 11.32 -16.01 15.67
CA VAL A 31 10.41 -15.00 16.21
C VAL A 31 11.17 -13.68 16.26
N ASP A 32 10.65 -12.65 15.63
CA ASP A 32 11.27 -11.32 15.52
C ASP A 32 11.78 -10.78 16.86
N ARG A 33 10.94 -10.87 17.89
CA ARG A 33 11.23 -10.40 19.25
C ARG A 33 12.49 -11.03 19.86
N TYR A 34 12.83 -12.26 19.49
CA TYR A 34 13.95 -13.02 20.08
C TYR A 34 15.11 -13.21 19.12
N CYS A 35 14.84 -13.17 17.82
CA CYS A 35 15.84 -13.41 16.79
C CYS A 35 16.43 -12.13 16.23
N LEU A 36 15.73 -10.96 16.36
CA LEU A 36 16.25 -9.67 15.97
C LEU A 36 16.89 -8.94 17.16
N PRO A 37 17.99 -8.19 16.95
CA PRO A 37 18.51 -7.26 17.96
C PRO A 37 17.42 -6.24 18.34
N GLN A 38 17.17 -6.07 19.64
CA GLN A 38 16.13 -5.14 20.09
C GLN A 38 16.60 -3.69 20.09
N GLN A 39 17.91 -3.47 20.24
CA GLN A 39 18.51 -2.14 20.15
C GLN A 39 18.76 -1.77 18.69
N GLU A 40 18.69 -0.46 18.39
CA GLU A 40 19.04 0.04 17.06
C GLU A 40 20.52 -0.16 16.77
N CYS A 41 20.81 -0.96 15.74
CA CYS A 41 22.16 -1.26 15.25
C CYS A 41 22.12 -1.56 13.75
N PRO A 42 23.27 -1.53 13.05
CA PRO A 42 23.33 -1.84 11.62
C PRO A 42 22.79 -3.24 11.28
N GLU A 43 23.05 -4.23 12.11
CA GLU A 43 22.61 -5.60 11.93
C GLU A 43 21.07 -5.72 11.98
N LYS A 44 20.41 -4.98 12.88
CA LYS A 44 18.94 -4.92 12.93
C LYS A 44 18.37 -4.37 11.64
N ARG A 45 18.92 -3.28 11.14
CA ARG A 45 18.48 -2.66 9.88
C ARG A 45 18.63 -3.61 8.70
N GLU A 46 19.76 -4.28 8.60
CA GLU A 46 20.01 -5.28 7.56
C GLU A 46 19.00 -6.43 7.63
N GLN A 47 18.73 -6.95 8.83
CA GLN A 47 17.78 -8.05 9.01
C GLN A 47 16.34 -7.59 8.68
N ILE A 48 15.93 -6.38 9.07
CA ILE A 48 14.63 -5.82 8.71
C ILE A 48 14.47 -5.75 7.18
N GLN A 49 15.49 -5.31 6.46
CA GLN A 49 15.47 -5.28 5.00
C GLN A 49 15.35 -6.67 4.36
N LYS A 50 15.84 -7.71 5.05
CA LYS A 50 15.79 -9.10 4.60
C LYS A 50 14.60 -9.89 5.15
N MET A 51 13.74 -9.32 5.97
CA MET A 51 12.61 -10.04 6.60
C MET A 51 11.74 -10.78 5.59
N HIS A 52 11.48 -10.19 4.42
CA HIS A 52 10.72 -10.85 3.37
C HIS A 52 11.33 -12.19 2.92
N LYS A 53 12.66 -12.32 2.95
CA LYS A 53 13.35 -13.59 2.64
C LYS A 53 13.16 -14.63 3.76
N ILE A 54 13.21 -14.19 5.02
CA ILE A 54 12.98 -15.07 6.19
C ILE A 54 11.59 -15.71 6.09
N TYR A 55 10.54 -14.90 5.87
CA TYR A 55 9.17 -15.41 5.74
C TYR A 55 8.96 -16.23 4.46
N ARG A 56 9.61 -15.86 3.35
CA ARG A 56 9.48 -16.58 2.08
C ARG A 56 10.16 -17.95 2.12
N GLU A 57 11.30 -18.08 2.82
CA GLU A 57 12.09 -19.29 2.91
C GLU A 57 11.66 -20.22 4.06
N ALA A 58 10.80 -19.73 4.97
CA ALA A 58 10.25 -20.54 6.03
C ALA A 58 9.40 -21.69 5.47
N ASP A 59 9.58 -22.89 6.02
CA ASP A 59 8.77 -24.06 5.68
C ASP A 59 7.30 -23.87 6.05
N LEU A 60 7.04 -23.15 7.17
CA LEU A 60 5.73 -22.83 7.68
C LEU A 60 5.77 -21.53 8.47
N THR A 61 4.82 -20.64 8.24
CA THR A 61 4.58 -19.44 9.04
C THR A 61 3.32 -19.65 9.88
N ILE A 62 3.45 -19.58 11.20
CA ILE A 62 2.32 -19.63 12.13
C ILE A 62 1.80 -18.21 12.32
N ILE A 63 0.50 -18.00 12.04
CA ILE A 63 -0.18 -16.72 12.14
C ILE A 63 -1.18 -16.79 13.29
N ALA A 64 -0.92 -16.03 14.36
CA ALA A 64 -1.83 -15.84 15.48
C ALA A 64 -2.82 -14.72 15.13
N ALA A 65 -3.89 -15.05 14.41
CA ALA A 65 -4.91 -14.09 14.01
C ALA A 65 -6.02 -13.92 15.06
N ALA A 66 -6.05 -14.77 16.09
CA ALA A 66 -6.97 -14.68 17.21
C ALA A 66 -6.46 -13.71 18.29
N GLY A 67 -7.40 -13.11 19.05
CA GLY A 67 -7.10 -12.26 20.17
C GLY A 67 -6.41 -10.94 19.84
N ASP A 68 -6.10 -10.17 20.87
CA ASP A 68 -5.58 -8.79 20.73
C ASP A 68 -4.11 -8.65 21.16
N GLY A 69 -3.48 -9.70 21.67
CA GLY A 69 -2.12 -9.61 22.18
C GLY A 69 -1.40 -10.94 22.33
N PRO A 70 -0.12 -10.89 22.69
CA PRO A 70 0.74 -12.07 22.72
C PRO A 70 0.41 -13.07 23.84
N ASP A 71 -0.35 -12.66 24.85
CA ASP A 71 -0.73 -13.51 25.96
C ASP A 71 -2.05 -14.27 25.73
N TYR A 72 -2.69 -14.06 24.58
CA TYR A 72 -3.96 -14.72 24.23
C TYR A 72 -3.77 -16.22 23.95
N GLY A 73 -2.62 -16.62 23.43
CA GLY A 73 -2.35 -17.99 23.01
C GLY A 73 -2.94 -18.31 21.63
N LEU A 74 -2.87 -19.60 21.26
CA LEU A 74 -3.42 -20.13 20.02
C LEU A 74 -4.69 -20.94 20.33
N PRO A 75 -5.86 -20.56 19.79
CA PRO A 75 -7.11 -21.28 20.03
C PRO A 75 -7.00 -22.76 19.55
N GLY A 76 -7.34 -23.66 20.46
CA GLY A 76 -7.21 -25.10 20.24
C GLY A 76 -5.89 -25.71 20.74
N ILE A 77 -4.95 -24.88 21.24
CA ILE A 77 -3.73 -25.32 21.94
C ILE A 77 -3.90 -25.04 23.44
N SER A 78 -3.72 -23.81 23.90
CA SER A 78 -3.94 -23.42 25.30
C SER A 78 -5.26 -22.70 25.52
N THR A 79 -5.79 -22.02 24.51
CA THR A 79 -7.01 -21.24 24.57
C THR A 79 -8.17 -22.04 23.96
N LEU A 80 -9.33 -22.00 24.61
CA LEU A 80 -10.54 -22.63 24.08
C LEU A 80 -11.01 -21.89 22.82
N ARG A 81 -11.43 -22.66 21.83
CA ARG A 81 -12.05 -22.10 20.63
C ARG A 81 -13.50 -21.72 20.89
N VAL A 82 -13.90 -20.60 20.31
CA VAL A 82 -15.31 -20.26 20.18
C VAL A 82 -15.84 -21.08 19.01
N SER A 83 -16.38 -22.27 19.29
CA SER A 83 -16.99 -23.11 18.26
C SER A 83 -18.09 -22.36 17.53
N ALA A 84 -17.88 -22.09 16.24
CA ALA A 84 -19.00 -21.72 15.38
C ALA A 84 -20.02 -22.88 15.39
N PRO A 85 -21.33 -22.63 15.47
CA PRO A 85 -22.32 -23.68 15.44
C PRO A 85 -22.19 -24.46 14.13
N SER A 86 -21.69 -25.68 14.22
CA SER A 86 -21.62 -26.57 13.06
C SER A 86 -22.99 -27.22 12.85
N VAL A 87 -23.62 -26.93 11.72
CA VAL A 87 -24.82 -27.64 11.30
C VAL A 87 -24.35 -28.80 10.44
N ASP A 88 -24.65 -30.03 10.90
CA ASP A 88 -24.49 -31.24 10.12
C ASP A 88 -25.88 -31.87 10.00
N LEU A 89 -26.52 -31.72 8.85
CA LEU A 89 -27.89 -32.15 8.60
C LEU A 89 -27.93 -33.12 7.42
N ARG A 90 -28.54 -34.28 7.61
CA ARG A 90 -28.84 -35.23 6.53
C ARG A 90 -30.26 -35.04 6.02
N LEU A 91 -30.38 -34.74 4.73
CA LEU A 91 -31.65 -34.62 4.01
C LEU A 91 -31.66 -35.65 2.88
N GLY A 92 -32.25 -36.83 3.16
CA GLY A 92 -32.21 -37.95 2.23
C GLY A 92 -30.77 -38.43 1.93
N ALA A 93 -30.36 -38.39 0.66
CA ALA A 93 -28.98 -38.73 0.23
C ALA A 93 -27.97 -37.58 0.40
N HIS A 94 -28.41 -36.38 0.77
CA HIS A 94 -27.57 -35.21 0.86
C HIS A 94 -27.16 -34.92 2.31
N ARG A 95 -25.89 -34.56 2.50
CA ARG A 95 -25.35 -34.09 3.77
C ARG A 95 -25.04 -32.59 3.64
N LEU A 96 -25.66 -31.76 4.46
CA LEU A 96 -25.43 -30.31 4.54
C LEU A 96 -24.55 -30.05 5.75
N VAL A 97 -23.38 -29.48 5.51
CA VAL A 97 -22.41 -29.14 6.56
C VAL A 97 -22.14 -27.62 6.55
N SER A 98 -22.19 -27.01 7.71
CA SER A 98 -21.77 -25.61 7.86
C SER A 98 -20.25 -25.51 7.72
N THR A 99 -19.79 -24.68 6.81
CA THR A 99 -18.34 -24.48 6.57
C THR A 99 -17.72 -23.36 7.40
N GLY A 100 -18.51 -22.67 8.21
CA GLY A 100 -18.05 -21.48 8.93
C GLY A 100 -17.74 -20.29 8.02
N ARG A 101 -17.07 -19.28 8.56
CA ARG A 101 -16.62 -18.11 7.77
C ARG A 101 -15.48 -18.48 6.82
N SER A 102 -15.36 -17.74 5.73
CA SER A 102 -14.17 -17.83 4.88
C SER A 102 -12.93 -17.34 5.63
N ALA A 103 -11.74 -17.82 5.28
CA ALA A 103 -10.50 -17.34 5.88
C ALA A 103 -10.35 -15.80 5.74
N GLN A 104 -10.76 -15.27 4.59
CA GLN A 104 -10.73 -13.82 4.36
C GLN A 104 -11.61 -13.06 5.35
N GLU A 105 -12.82 -13.52 5.63
CA GLU A 105 -13.73 -12.88 6.58
C GLU A 105 -13.25 -13.05 8.02
N ALA A 106 -12.73 -14.22 8.38
CA ALA A 106 -12.24 -14.52 9.70
C ALA A 106 -10.98 -13.69 10.06
N ILE A 107 -10.11 -13.42 9.08
CA ILE A 107 -8.83 -12.74 9.28
C ILE A 107 -8.93 -11.23 9.11
N ARG A 108 -9.74 -10.73 8.17
CA ARG A 108 -9.77 -9.33 7.74
C ARG A 108 -9.92 -8.32 8.88
N ASN A 109 -10.70 -8.64 9.90
CA ASN A 109 -11.03 -7.75 11.00
C ASN A 109 -10.22 -8.02 12.27
N THR A 110 -9.18 -8.85 12.21
CA THR A 110 -8.35 -9.19 13.36
C THR A 110 -7.32 -8.10 13.65
N THR A 111 -6.85 -8.04 14.89
CA THR A 111 -5.75 -7.18 15.30
C THR A 111 -4.49 -7.48 14.48
N TRP A 112 -4.19 -8.75 14.22
CA TRP A 112 -3.11 -9.15 13.34
C TRP A 112 -3.22 -8.52 11.95
N ALA A 113 -4.38 -8.64 11.28
CA ALA A 113 -4.59 -8.08 9.94
C ALA A 113 -4.54 -6.55 9.90
N SER A 114 -4.77 -5.87 11.03
CA SER A 114 -4.73 -4.42 11.10
C SER A 114 -3.31 -3.82 11.17
N ARG A 115 -2.29 -4.62 11.51
CA ARG A 115 -0.91 -4.17 11.69
C ARG A 115 -0.16 -4.08 10.35
N ALA A 116 0.72 -3.09 10.21
CA ALA A 116 1.48 -2.90 8.98
C ALA A 116 2.51 -4.02 8.72
N TRP A 117 3.27 -4.41 9.75
CA TRP A 117 4.31 -5.44 9.62
C TRP A 117 3.75 -6.81 9.24
N THR A 118 2.60 -7.20 9.79
CA THR A 118 1.96 -8.48 9.49
C THR A 118 1.47 -8.61 8.05
N PHE A 119 1.38 -7.49 7.31
CA PHE A 119 1.04 -7.51 5.90
C PHE A 119 2.10 -8.22 5.06
N GLN A 120 3.37 -7.89 5.30
CA GLN A 120 4.48 -8.56 4.66
C GLN A 120 4.53 -10.04 5.08
N GLU A 121 4.40 -10.33 6.39
CA GLU A 121 4.41 -11.70 6.92
C GLU A 121 3.35 -12.57 6.23
N GLY A 122 2.12 -12.08 6.13
CA GLY A 122 1.02 -12.79 5.48
C GLY A 122 1.21 -12.99 3.99
N LEU A 123 1.71 -11.99 3.26
CA LEU A 123 1.78 -12.05 1.81
C LEU A 123 2.94 -12.88 1.27
N VAL A 124 4.14 -12.77 1.87
CA VAL A 124 5.33 -13.40 1.30
C VAL A 124 5.52 -14.86 1.72
N SER A 125 4.90 -15.30 2.81
CA SER A 125 5.00 -16.67 3.30
C SER A 125 4.36 -17.67 2.34
N ARG A 126 5.05 -18.78 2.06
CA ARG A 126 4.60 -19.81 1.11
C ARG A 126 3.57 -20.76 1.71
N ARG A 127 3.72 -21.10 2.97
CA ARG A 127 2.77 -21.92 3.74
C ARG A 127 2.45 -21.23 5.04
N LYS A 128 1.17 -21.17 5.39
CA LYS A 128 0.68 -20.45 6.56
C LYS A 128 -0.31 -21.31 7.32
N LEU A 129 -0.09 -21.43 8.62
CA LEU A 129 -1.03 -22.04 9.54
C LEU A 129 -1.66 -20.92 10.36
N VAL A 130 -2.91 -20.59 10.07
CA VAL A 130 -3.59 -19.43 10.61
C VAL A 130 -4.56 -19.85 11.71
N PHE A 131 -4.30 -19.41 12.92
CA PHE A 131 -5.14 -19.63 14.09
C PHE A 131 -6.10 -18.45 14.25
N THR A 132 -7.39 -18.72 14.17
CA THR A 132 -8.47 -17.78 14.46
C THR A 132 -9.27 -18.24 15.68
N ASP A 133 -10.17 -17.41 16.19
CA ASP A 133 -11.03 -17.79 17.31
C ASP A 133 -11.97 -18.98 16.98
N GLU A 134 -12.27 -19.20 15.69
CA GLU A 134 -13.24 -20.18 15.25
C GLU A 134 -12.58 -21.50 14.77
N GLN A 135 -11.55 -21.41 13.95
CA GLN A 135 -10.90 -22.58 13.33
C GLN A 135 -9.49 -22.27 12.87
N VAL A 136 -8.74 -23.31 12.51
CA VAL A 136 -7.43 -23.19 11.87
C VAL A 136 -7.57 -23.34 10.35
N TYR A 137 -6.79 -22.52 9.64
CA TYR A 137 -6.63 -22.59 8.20
C TYR A 137 -5.18 -22.93 7.86
N LEU A 138 -4.98 -23.92 7.01
CA LEU A 138 -3.70 -24.13 6.36
C LEU A 138 -3.79 -23.59 4.95
N HIS A 139 -2.92 -22.67 4.64
CA HIS A 139 -2.89 -22.00 3.36
C HIS A 139 -1.53 -22.18 2.70
N CYS A 140 -1.49 -22.68 1.49
CA CYS A 140 -0.29 -22.76 0.66
C CYS A 140 -0.54 -22.08 -0.70
N MET A 141 0.51 -22.05 -1.54
CA MET A 141 0.47 -21.37 -2.84
C MET A 141 -0.62 -21.91 -3.77
N GLU A 142 -1.04 -23.15 -3.57
CA GLU A 142 -1.97 -23.84 -4.46
C GLU A 142 -3.36 -24.00 -3.85
N ARG A 143 -3.45 -24.17 -2.53
CA ARG A 143 -4.69 -24.60 -1.86
C ARG A 143 -4.87 -23.98 -0.47
N GLU A 144 -6.13 -23.89 -0.06
CA GLU A 144 -6.54 -23.56 1.30
C GLU A 144 -7.27 -24.77 1.90
N PHE A 145 -6.90 -25.12 3.12
CA PHE A 145 -7.54 -26.15 3.92
C PHE A 145 -8.17 -25.51 5.15
N ARG A 146 -9.33 -26.01 5.52
CA ARG A 146 -10.05 -25.61 6.73
C ARG A 146 -10.21 -26.80 7.64
N GLU A 147 -9.98 -26.60 8.90
CA GLU A 147 -10.12 -27.65 9.90
C GLU A 147 -11.52 -28.28 9.94
N THR A 148 -12.56 -27.49 9.67
CA THR A 148 -13.97 -27.97 9.71
C THR A 148 -14.41 -28.73 8.47
N ILE A 149 -13.61 -28.81 7.42
CA ILE A 149 -13.95 -29.46 6.17
C ILE A 149 -12.99 -30.62 5.92
N GLU A 150 -13.53 -31.84 5.97
CA GLU A 150 -12.85 -33.01 5.44
C GLU A 150 -12.80 -32.91 3.91
N GLN A 151 -11.62 -32.72 3.35
CA GLN A 151 -11.42 -32.64 1.91
C GLN A 151 -10.98 -34.00 1.38
N ASP A 152 -11.74 -34.52 0.42
CA ASP A 152 -11.33 -35.70 -0.33
C ASP A 152 -10.34 -35.30 -1.42
N PHE A 153 -9.06 -35.58 -1.17
CA PHE A 153 -7.97 -35.22 -2.07
C PHE A 153 -8.04 -35.90 -3.44
N ASP A 154 -8.57 -37.10 -3.48
CA ASP A 154 -8.69 -37.88 -4.72
C ASP A 154 -9.76 -37.28 -5.63
N LEU A 155 -10.83 -36.76 -5.04
CA LEU A 155 -11.89 -36.06 -5.78
C LEU A 155 -11.45 -34.71 -6.30
N LEU A 156 -10.65 -33.97 -5.52
CA LEU A 156 -10.09 -32.68 -5.91
C LEU A 156 -9.04 -32.79 -7.01
N ALA A 157 -8.28 -33.89 -7.05
CA ALA A 157 -7.30 -34.14 -8.09
C ALA A 157 -7.94 -34.45 -9.47
N GLN A 158 -9.23 -34.84 -9.50
CA GLN A 158 -9.95 -35.17 -10.71
C GLN A 158 -10.76 -34.00 -11.29
N THR A 159 -10.85 -32.88 -10.57
CA THR A 159 -11.58 -31.70 -11.05
C THR A 159 -10.61 -30.72 -11.68
N ASP A 160 -10.59 -30.66 -13.02
CA ASP A 160 -9.85 -29.68 -13.82
C ASP A 160 -10.42 -28.24 -13.71
N SER A 161 -11.32 -27.97 -12.77
CA SER A 161 -11.94 -26.67 -12.60
C SER A 161 -11.18 -25.85 -11.56
N PRO A 162 -10.39 -24.84 -11.96
CA PRO A 162 -9.70 -23.94 -11.05
C PRO A 162 -10.65 -23.23 -10.07
N ASP A 163 -11.89 -22.98 -10.50
CA ASP A 163 -12.90 -22.25 -9.72
C ASP A 163 -13.48 -23.07 -8.56
N LEU A 164 -13.52 -24.39 -8.65
CA LEU A 164 -13.95 -25.27 -7.56
C LEU A 164 -12.84 -25.55 -6.56
N CYS A 165 -11.58 -25.47 -6.98
CA CYS A 165 -10.41 -25.66 -6.12
C CYS A 165 -10.03 -24.41 -5.33
N ASN A 166 -10.58 -23.24 -5.67
CA ASN A 166 -10.19 -21.97 -5.06
C ASN A 166 -11.36 -21.01 -4.78
N PRO A 167 -12.49 -21.48 -4.17
CA PRO A 167 -13.58 -20.59 -3.79
C PRO A 167 -13.18 -19.57 -2.70
N PHE A 168 -11.92 -19.62 -2.24
CA PHE A 168 -11.45 -18.95 -1.03
C PHE A 168 -10.13 -18.19 -1.22
N GLN A 169 -9.91 -17.58 -2.39
CA GLN A 169 -8.76 -16.71 -2.59
C GLN A 169 -8.78 -15.57 -1.56
N CYS A 170 -8.11 -15.79 -0.46
CA CYS A 170 -7.84 -14.76 0.51
C CYS A 170 -6.74 -13.86 -0.05
N ARG A 171 -7.12 -12.76 -0.73
CA ARG A 171 -6.17 -11.77 -1.27
C ARG A 171 -5.19 -11.23 -0.23
N VAL A 172 -5.54 -11.35 1.06
CA VAL A 172 -4.67 -10.95 2.18
C VAL A 172 -3.52 -11.92 2.40
N LEU A 173 -3.63 -13.15 1.89
CA LEU A 173 -2.66 -14.22 2.15
C LEU A 173 -1.97 -14.76 0.89
N HIS A 174 -2.23 -14.18 -0.29
CA HIS A 174 -1.59 -14.62 -1.54
C HIS A 174 -0.91 -13.47 -2.25
N LEU A 175 0.38 -13.57 -2.36
CA LEU A 175 1.14 -12.78 -3.31
C LEU A 175 2.08 -13.69 -4.11
N ILE A 176 1.71 -13.91 -5.36
CA ILE A 176 2.65 -14.36 -6.39
C ILE A 176 2.71 -13.20 -7.39
N PRO A 177 3.84 -12.47 -7.47
CA PRO A 177 3.98 -11.36 -8.42
C PRO A 177 3.63 -11.77 -9.84
N ASP A 178 4.04 -12.96 -10.26
CA ASP A 178 3.75 -13.52 -11.58
C ASP A 178 2.25 -13.65 -11.87
N ASN A 179 1.43 -13.93 -10.85
CA ASN A 179 -0.03 -14.08 -11.01
C ASN A 179 -0.77 -12.73 -11.00
N VAL A 180 -0.26 -11.73 -10.30
CA VAL A 180 -0.90 -10.41 -10.20
C VAL A 180 -0.31 -9.40 -11.18
N GLY A 181 0.82 -9.73 -11.80
CA GLY A 181 1.57 -8.86 -12.69
C GLY A 181 2.12 -7.61 -12.00
N GLU A 182 2.91 -6.84 -12.70
CA GLU A 182 3.55 -5.62 -12.18
C GLU A 182 2.55 -4.64 -11.55
N LYS A 183 1.37 -4.51 -12.16
CA LYS A 183 0.31 -3.58 -11.71
C LYS A 183 -0.35 -3.99 -10.39
N GLY A 184 -0.18 -5.24 -9.98
CA GLY A 184 -0.75 -5.76 -8.74
C GLY A 184 -0.25 -5.04 -7.49
N VAL A 185 0.96 -4.49 -7.52
CA VAL A 185 1.54 -3.70 -6.42
C VAL A 185 0.67 -2.51 -6.02
N HIS A 186 -0.04 -1.89 -6.96
CA HIS A 186 -0.90 -0.73 -6.69
C HIS A 186 -2.11 -1.10 -5.82
N SER A 187 -2.69 -2.29 -6.04
CA SER A 187 -3.75 -2.78 -5.15
C SER A 187 -3.23 -3.04 -3.74
N LEU A 188 -2.03 -3.61 -3.63
CA LEU A 188 -1.39 -3.88 -2.33
C LEU A 188 -1.04 -2.58 -1.59
N THR A 189 -0.67 -1.53 -2.30
CA THR A 189 -0.45 -0.19 -1.73
C THR A 189 -1.72 0.30 -1.03
N GLY A 190 -2.88 0.15 -1.67
CA GLY A 190 -4.18 0.49 -1.08
C GLY A 190 -4.46 -0.28 0.20
N ASP A 191 -4.32 -1.59 0.16
CA ASP A 191 -4.58 -2.47 1.30
C ASP A 191 -3.61 -2.22 2.48
N PHE A 192 -2.34 -1.89 2.17
CA PHE A 192 -1.35 -1.57 3.17
C PHE A 192 -1.55 -0.19 3.80
N SER A 193 -1.98 0.80 3.01
CA SER A 193 -2.02 2.21 3.40
C SER A 193 -2.92 2.49 4.62
N GLU A 194 -3.94 1.66 4.86
CA GLU A 194 -4.87 1.75 6.01
C GLU A 194 -4.34 1.06 7.27
N ARG A 195 -3.26 0.26 7.18
CA ARG A 195 -2.78 -0.54 8.32
C ARG A 195 -2.13 0.32 9.39
N LYS A 196 -2.28 -0.11 10.63
CA LYS A 196 -1.73 0.55 11.82
C LYS A 196 -0.25 0.25 11.97
N ILE A 197 0.52 1.25 12.39
CA ILE A 197 1.94 1.11 12.72
C ILE A 197 2.27 1.97 13.93
N THR A 198 3.13 1.46 14.82
CA THR A 198 3.51 2.15 16.05
C THR A 198 4.40 3.35 15.76
N TYR A 199 5.45 3.14 14.99
CA TYR A 199 6.40 4.19 14.59
C TYR A 199 6.19 4.52 13.12
N GLN A 200 5.85 5.77 12.82
CA GLN A 200 5.57 6.18 11.43
C GLN A 200 6.81 6.08 10.54
N SER A 201 8.02 6.27 11.09
CA SER A 201 9.31 6.07 10.40
C SER A 201 9.49 4.66 9.82
N ASP A 202 8.87 3.64 10.43
CA ASP A 202 9.00 2.25 9.98
C ASP A 202 8.09 1.90 8.81
N ARG A 203 7.24 2.83 8.38
CA ARG A 203 6.19 2.53 7.41
C ARG A 203 6.75 2.05 6.07
N LEU A 204 7.82 2.66 5.61
CA LEU A 204 8.50 2.21 4.39
C LEU A 204 9.08 0.81 4.57
N ASN A 205 9.77 0.57 5.68
CA ASN A 205 10.39 -0.72 5.97
C ASN A 205 9.36 -1.85 6.02
N ALA A 206 8.18 -1.61 6.59
CA ALA A 206 7.10 -2.59 6.68
C ALA A 206 6.49 -2.95 5.31
N PHE A 207 6.68 -2.13 4.27
CA PHE A 207 6.23 -2.40 2.91
C PHE A 207 7.38 -2.79 1.96
N LEU A 208 8.62 -2.51 2.34
CA LEU A 208 9.80 -2.66 1.50
C LEU A 208 10.00 -4.09 1.01
N GLY A 209 9.70 -5.09 1.85
CA GLY A 209 9.84 -6.49 1.43
C GLY A 209 8.90 -6.88 0.28
N ILE A 210 7.72 -6.26 0.19
CA ILE A 210 6.80 -6.47 -0.93
C ILE A 210 7.35 -5.79 -2.18
N LEU A 211 7.85 -4.57 -2.07
CA LEU A 211 8.47 -3.86 -3.18
C LEU A 211 9.70 -4.60 -3.73
N ASN A 212 10.54 -5.15 -2.83
CA ASN A 212 11.69 -5.96 -3.22
C ASN A 212 11.26 -7.25 -3.94
N LEU A 213 10.16 -7.88 -3.49
CA LEU A 213 9.63 -9.06 -4.16
C LEU A 213 9.19 -8.76 -5.60
N PHE A 214 8.54 -7.61 -5.82
CA PHE A 214 8.19 -7.16 -7.18
C PHE A 214 9.43 -6.79 -8.00
N GLN A 215 10.42 -6.16 -7.40
CA GLN A 215 11.67 -5.84 -8.08
C GLN A 215 12.44 -7.09 -8.49
N ASP A 216 12.44 -8.15 -7.66
CA ASP A 216 13.05 -9.42 -7.99
C ASP A 216 12.29 -10.16 -9.10
N ALA A 217 10.96 -10.06 -9.13
CA ALA A 217 10.11 -10.68 -10.17
C ALA A 217 10.12 -9.92 -11.50
N PHE A 218 10.24 -8.59 -11.45
CA PHE A 218 10.20 -7.71 -12.63
C PHE A 218 11.41 -6.78 -12.67
N PRO A 219 12.64 -7.34 -12.80
CA PRO A 219 13.88 -6.57 -12.67
C PRO A 219 14.06 -5.52 -13.77
N ASP A 220 13.42 -5.69 -14.93
CA ASP A 220 13.58 -4.84 -16.10
C ASP A 220 12.49 -3.76 -16.24
N SER A 221 11.43 -3.83 -15.43
CA SER A 221 10.25 -2.97 -15.59
C SER A 221 9.73 -2.36 -14.30
N PHE A 222 10.25 -2.78 -13.14
CA PHE A 222 9.77 -2.31 -11.84
C PHE A 222 10.90 -1.74 -10.98
N ARG A 223 10.63 -0.59 -10.37
CA ARG A 223 11.40 0.02 -9.27
C ARG A 223 10.42 0.66 -8.27
N HIS A 224 10.95 1.20 -7.20
CA HIS A 224 10.22 2.08 -6.32
C HIS A 224 11.06 3.28 -5.89
N LEU A 225 10.42 4.43 -5.73
CA LEU A 225 11.03 5.63 -5.16
C LEU A 225 10.25 6.00 -3.91
N TRP A 226 10.89 5.97 -2.75
CA TRP A 226 10.24 6.26 -1.49
C TRP A 226 8.92 5.50 -1.28
N GLY A 227 8.92 4.21 -1.60
CA GLY A 227 7.73 3.36 -1.47
C GLY A 227 6.67 3.53 -2.58
N GLN A 228 6.84 4.52 -3.45
CA GLN A 228 5.99 4.71 -4.62
C GLN A 228 6.41 3.71 -5.71
N PRO A 229 5.53 2.77 -6.11
CA PRO A 229 5.79 1.88 -7.23
C PRO A 229 5.97 2.64 -8.54
N ILE A 230 6.93 2.22 -9.33
CA ILE A 230 7.24 2.78 -10.64
C ILE A 230 7.32 1.66 -11.64
N LEU A 231 6.50 1.76 -12.67
CA LEU A 231 6.54 0.90 -13.84
C LEU A 231 7.17 1.67 -14.98
N TYR A 232 8.13 1.08 -15.65
CA TYR A 232 8.82 1.71 -16.77
C TYR A 232 9.11 0.70 -17.89
N ASN A 233 9.38 1.22 -19.07
CA ASN A 233 9.87 0.49 -20.22
C ASN A 233 11.06 1.23 -20.84
N ASP A 234 11.66 0.65 -21.89
CA ASP A 234 12.87 1.19 -22.52
C ASP A 234 12.66 2.58 -23.15
N ASP A 235 11.43 2.94 -23.48
CA ASP A 235 11.10 4.22 -24.11
C ASP A 235 10.79 5.35 -23.11
N ASN A 236 10.71 5.06 -21.80
CA ASN A 236 10.35 6.05 -20.80
C ASN A 236 11.53 7.00 -20.49
N SER A 237 11.26 8.29 -20.46
CA SER A 237 12.12 9.31 -19.87
C SER A 237 11.97 9.33 -18.34
N ILE A 238 12.87 10.05 -17.64
CA ILE A 238 12.68 10.33 -16.20
C ILE A 238 11.36 11.08 -15.96
N GLY A 239 10.97 11.98 -16.88
CA GLY A 239 9.70 12.67 -16.82
C GLY A 239 8.51 11.72 -16.81
N ASP A 240 8.47 10.72 -17.70
CA ASP A 240 7.42 9.72 -17.77
C ASP A 240 7.35 8.87 -16.47
N VAL A 241 8.53 8.54 -15.92
CA VAL A 241 8.64 7.78 -14.66
C VAL A 241 8.09 8.60 -13.49
N VAL A 242 8.47 9.86 -13.37
CA VAL A 242 7.99 10.76 -12.32
C VAL A 242 6.47 10.96 -12.43
N LEU A 243 5.96 11.13 -13.65
CA LEU A 243 4.52 11.22 -13.88
C LEU A 243 3.77 9.98 -13.42
N SER A 244 4.29 8.80 -13.73
CA SER A 244 3.73 7.54 -13.24
C SER A 244 3.70 7.51 -11.71
N ALA A 245 4.76 7.99 -11.06
CA ALA A 245 4.86 8.09 -9.61
C ALA A 245 3.85 9.08 -8.99
N LEU A 246 3.39 10.07 -9.73
CA LEU A 246 2.42 11.07 -9.25
C LEU A 246 0.96 10.64 -9.42
N ASN A 247 0.71 9.56 -10.15
CA ASN A 247 -0.64 9.12 -10.52
C ASN A 247 -1.29 8.23 -9.44
N TRP A 248 -1.58 8.83 -8.30
CA TRP A 248 -2.28 8.20 -7.18
C TRP A 248 -3.14 9.23 -6.44
N GLY A 249 -4.08 8.76 -5.63
CA GLY A 249 -4.93 9.59 -4.78
C GLY A 249 -5.18 8.95 -3.42
N ILE A 250 -5.93 9.66 -2.57
CA ILE A 250 -6.37 9.16 -1.27
C ILE A 250 -7.89 9.23 -1.19
N ILE A 251 -8.49 8.17 -0.71
CA ILE A 251 -9.93 8.12 -0.43
C ILE A 251 -10.18 8.70 0.95
N GLY A 252 -10.93 9.80 1.01
CA GLY A 252 -11.26 10.46 2.26
C GLY A 252 -10.15 11.38 2.79
N PRO A 253 -10.29 11.84 4.02
CA PRO A 253 -9.34 12.76 4.63
C PRO A 253 -7.99 12.09 4.88
N ALA A 254 -6.91 12.84 4.69
CA ALA A 254 -5.55 12.37 4.87
C ALA A 254 -4.73 13.30 5.74
N GLN A 255 -3.78 12.73 6.45
CA GLN A 255 -2.85 13.44 7.32
C GLN A 255 -1.43 13.32 6.79
N ARG A 256 -0.70 14.45 6.72
CA ARG A 256 0.68 14.50 6.22
C ARG A 256 1.66 13.80 7.15
N ARG A 257 2.62 13.05 6.59
CA ARG A 257 3.80 12.51 7.26
C ARG A 257 5.04 13.26 6.73
N PRO A 258 5.55 14.24 7.46
CA PRO A 258 6.60 15.15 6.95
C PRO A 258 7.96 14.49 6.73
N ASP A 259 8.21 13.33 7.35
CA ASP A 259 9.45 12.56 7.18
C ASP A 259 9.58 11.95 5.77
N PHE A 260 8.47 11.86 5.04
CA PHE A 260 8.41 11.28 3.70
C PHE A 260 8.03 12.34 2.66
N PRO A 261 8.36 12.15 1.38
CA PRO A 261 7.97 13.08 0.33
C PRO A 261 6.45 13.15 0.14
N SER A 262 5.92 14.35 -0.13
CA SER A 262 4.49 14.56 -0.36
C SER A 262 3.99 13.94 -1.66
N TRP A 263 4.87 13.75 -2.63
CA TRP A 263 4.56 13.13 -3.92
C TRP A 263 4.46 11.61 -3.86
N SER A 264 4.91 10.96 -2.77
CA SER A 264 4.67 9.55 -2.52
C SER A 264 3.48 9.35 -1.58
N TRP A 265 2.69 8.30 -1.82
CA TRP A 265 1.56 7.92 -0.98
C TRP A 265 1.97 7.66 0.48
N ILE A 266 3.21 7.20 0.70
CA ILE A 266 3.72 6.91 2.04
C ILE A 266 3.83 8.17 2.90
N GLY A 267 3.97 9.34 2.28
CA GLY A 267 3.96 10.65 2.93
C GLY A 267 2.60 11.05 3.50
N TRP A 268 1.59 10.18 3.39
CA TRP A 268 0.22 10.47 3.79
C TRP A 268 -0.40 9.31 4.57
N LYS A 269 -1.22 9.65 5.58
CA LYS A 269 -2.07 8.70 6.28
C LYS A 269 -3.46 8.76 5.67
N GLY A 270 -3.95 7.65 5.16
CA GLY A 270 -5.23 7.51 4.47
C GLY A 270 -5.16 6.34 3.49
N LYS A 271 -6.30 5.98 2.91
CA LYS A 271 -6.39 4.90 1.93
C LYS A 271 -5.90 5.37 0.57
N ALA A 272 -4.70 4.96 0.20
CA ALA A 272 -4.14 5.26 -1.11
C ALA A 272 -4.79 4.40 -2.21
N TYR A 273 -4.93 4.97 -3.40
CA TYR A 273 -5.31 4.25 -4.61
C TYR A 273 -4.50 4.78 -5.79
N SER A 274 -4.30 3.95 -6.79
CA SER A 274 -3.61 4.35 -8.02
C SER A 274 -4.60 4.41 -9.18
N THR A 275 -4.44 5.39 -10.03
CA THR A 275 -5.23 5.56 -11.26
C THR A 275 -4.45 4.97 -12.44
N ILE A 276 -4.32 3.67 -12.50
CA ILE A 276 -3.39 2.89 -13.37
C ILE A 276 -3.53 3.17 -14.89
N ASN A 277 -4.58 3.82 -15.35
CA ASN A 277 -4.97 3.79 -16.76
C ASN A 277 -4.46 4.96 -17.63
N ARG A 278 -3.57 5.82 -17.13
CA ARG A 278 -3.17 7.01 -17.89
C ARG A 278 -1.66 7.05 -18.14
N SER A 279 -1.16 6.14 -18.98
CA SER A 279 0.20 6.22 -19.51
C SER A 279 0.21 7.06 -20.80
N HIS A 280 0.07 8.37 -20.69
CA HIS A 280 0.31 9.27 -21.80
C HIS A 280 1.70 9.90 -21.65
N LYS A 281 2.50 9.89 -22.71
CA LYS A 281 3.78 10.63 -22.73
C LYS A 281 3.45 12.12 -22.67
N GLU A 282 3.81 12.75 -21.58
CA GLU A 282 3.65 14.22 -21.39
C GLU A 282 4.96 14.93 -21.75
N ASN A 283 4.86 16.21 -22.11
CA ASN A 283 6.03 17.07 -22.23
C ASN A 283 6.47 17.60 -20.87
N VAL A 284 6.99 16.69 -20.01
CA VAL A 284 7.48 17.02 -18.68
C VAL A 284 8.94 16.61 -18.60
N THR A 285 9.78 17.52 -18.19
CA THR A 285 11.17 17.23 -17.81
C THR A 285 11.22 17.06 -16.31
N ALA A 286 11.88 16.04 -15.83
CA ALA A 286 12.04 15.82 -14.40
C ALA A 286 13.43 15.30 -14.07
N SER A 287 13.86 15.57 -12.84
CA SER A 287 15.11 15.05 -12.28
C SER A 287 14.87 14.53 -10.86
N LEU A 288 15.46 13.39 -10.54
CA LEU A 288 15.56 12.93 -9.17
C LEU A 288 16.74 13.65 -8.49
N LEU A 289 16.58 14.05 -7.25
CA LEU A 289 17.65 14.67 -6.49
C LEU A 289 18.27 13.68 -5.51
N LEU A 290 19.59 13.70 -5.40
CA LEU A 290 20.31 13.05 -4.32
C LEU A 290 20.41 14.01 -3.11
N ASP A 291 20.77 13.48 -1.95
CA ASP A 291 20.90 14.25 -0.70
C ASP A 291 21.98 15.36 -0.78
N ASP A 292 22.98 15.18 -1.65
CA ASP A 292 24.02 16.18 -1.92
C ASP A 292 23.60 17.25 -2.93
N GLY A 293 22.37 17.17 -3.46
CA GLY A 293 21.82 18.08 -4.46
C GLY A 293 22.13 17.70 -5.90
N THR A 294 22.84 16.59 -6.16
CA THR A 294 23.08 16.09 -7.52
C THR A 294 21.75 15.69 -8.18
N ALA A 295 21.54 16.18 -9.40
CA ALA A 295 20.36 15.83 -10.20
C ALA A 295 20.63 14.60 -11.09
N ILE A 296 19.69 13.66 -11.09
CA ILE A 296 19.68 12.47 -11.96
C ILE A 296 18.62 12.71 -13.05
N GLU A 297 19.09 12.86 -14.28
CA GLU A 297 18.23 13.14 -15.46
C GLU A 297 18.18 11.96 -16.43
N ASP A 298 19.13 11.04 -16.33
CA ASP A 298 19.21 9.85 -17.21
C ASP A 298 18.35 8.72 -16.64
N ALA A 299 17.37 8.28 -17.43
CA ALA A 299 16.50 7.15 -17.11
C ALA A 299 17.28 5.83 -16.94
N ASN A 300 18.46 5.69 -17.52
CA ASN A 300 19.32 4.52 -17.34
C ASN A 300 19.72 4.32 -15.85
N ALA A 301 19.75 5.38 -15.06
CA ALA A 301 19.99 5.29 -13.62
C ALA A 301 18.90 4.48 -12.88
N LEU A 302 17.69 4.43 -13.42
CA LEU A 302 16.60 3.59 -12.89
C LEU A 302 16.59 2.18 -13.51
N ARG A 303 16.97 2.08 -14.78
CA ARG A 303 16.94 0.80 -15.53
C ARG A 303 18.04 -0.15 -15.07
N ASP A 304 19.27 0.35 -14.97
CA ASP A 304 20.38 -0.46 -14.46
C ASP A 304 20.25 -0.70 -12.97
N LEU A 305 19.98 -1.94 -12.59
CA LEU A 305 19.77 -2.34 -11.20
C LEU A 305 21.01 -2.02 -10.33
N ASN A 306 22.22 -2.17 -10.87
CA ASN A 306 23.45 -1.91 -10.11
C ASN A 306 23.63 -0.42 -9.86
N ILE A 307 23.28 0.44 -10.82
CA ILE A 307 23.28 1.88 -10.64
C ILE A 307 22.20 2.27 -9.66
N PHE A 308 20.97 1.77 -9.86
CA PHE A 308 19.83 2.07 -8.99
C PHE A 308 20.10 1.70 -7.53
N GLN A 309 20.67 0.52 -7.25
CA GLN A 309 21.01 0.09 -5.90
C GLN A 309 22.04 0.99 -5.23
N LYS A 310 22.91 1.65 -5.99
CA LYS A 310 23.89 2.60 -5.45
C LYS A 310 23.26 3.95 -5.14
N ILE A 311 22.36 4.45 -5.99
CA ILE A 311 21.76 5.78 -5.82
C ILE A 311 20.54 5.78 -4.90
N SER A 312 19.79 4.68 -4.84
CA SER A 312 18.52 4.57 -4.10
C SER A 312 18.64 4.96 -2.61
N PRO A 313 19.71 4.58 -1.88
CA PRO A 313 19.89 5.01 -0.49
C PRO A 313 20.20 6.51 -0.31
N MET A 314 20.62 7.18 -1.39
CA MET A 314 21.00 8.61 -1.40
C MET A 314 19.92 9.49 -2.01
N LEU A 315 18.78 8.92 -2.42
CA LEU A 315 17.70 9.68 -3.01
C LEU A 315 17.06 10.61 -1.98
N SER A 316 17.13 11.90 -2.28
CA SER A 316 16.45 12.95 -1.54
C SER A 316 14.92 12.76 -1.60
N LYS A 317 14.21 13.31 -0.63
CA LYS A 317 12.75 13.41 -0.69
C LYS A 317 12.24 14.41 -1.73
N TYR A 318 13.12 15.16 -2.38
CA TYR A 318 12.75 16.15 -3.39
C TYR A 318 12.98 15.64 -4.79
N ILE A 319 12.09 16.07 -5.71
CA ILE A 319 12.23 15.92 -7.16
C ILE A 319 12.10 17.28 -7.81
N LEU A 320 12.74 17.47 -8.96
CA LEU A 320 12.55 18.65 -9.81
C LEU A 320 11.64 18.28 -10.96
N ILE A 321 10.67 19.13 -11.26
CA ILE A 321 9.74 18.96 -12.36
C ILE A 321 9.65 20.27 -13.13
N GLU A 322 9.96 20.25 -14.42
CA GLU A 322 9.71 21.36 -15.32
C GLU A 322 8.47 21.02 -16.16
N ALA A 323 7.41 21.77 -15.95
CA ALA A 323 6.12 21.49 -16.56
C ALA A 323 5.29 22.77 -16.75
N GLN A 324 4.24 22.65 -17.57
CA GLN A 324 3.21 23.67 -17.70
C GLN A 324 2.47 23.84 -16.37
N THR A 325 2.20 25.10 -16.03
CA THR A 325 1.51 25.44 -14.79
C THR A 325 0.20 26.17 -15.05
N VAL A 326 -0.70 26.09 -14.07
CA VAL A 326 -2.00 26.77 -14.05
C VAL A 326 -2.26 27.36 -12.67
N HIS A 327 -3.11 28.36 -12.59
CA HIS A 327 -3.67 28.79 -11.31
C HIS A 327 -5.02 28.12 -11.08
N VAL A 328 -5.19 27.51 -9.91
CA VAL A 328 -6.40 26.82 -9.48
C VAL A 328 -6.98 27.56 -8.28
N ARG A 329 -8.26 27.88 -8.31
CA ARG A 329 -8.99 28.42 -7.15
C ARG A 329 -9.95 27.36 -6.64
N ILE A 330 -9.86 27.09 -5.36
CA ILE A 330 -10.66 26.08 -4.68
C ILE A 330 -11.54 26.79 -3.68
N ARG A 331 -12.86 26.58 -3.76
CA ARG A 331 -13.84 27.17 -2.85
C ARG A 331 -14.78 26.09 -2.33
N ARG A 332 -15.24 26.27 -1.10
CA ARG A 332 -16.28 25.41 -0.54
C ARG A 332 -17.63 25.70 -1.24
N LYS A 333 -18.38 24.65 -1.54
CA LYS A 333 -19.72 24.77 -2.07
C LYS A 333 -20.69 25.05 -0.92
N GLU A 334 -21.51 26.11 -1.04
CA GLU A 334 -22.50 26.43 -0.03
C GLU A 334 -23.55 25.31 0.08
N GLY A 335 -23.92 24.95 1.31
CA GLY A 335 -24.95 23.94 1.59
C GLY A 335 -24.51 22.47 1.46
N ALA A 336 -23.24 22.16 1.24
CA ALA A 336 -22.78 20.80 1.15
C ALA A 336 -22.65 20.13 2.55
N HIS A 337 -23.25 18.94 2.71
CA HIS A 337 -23.09 18.11 3.91
C HIS A 337 -21.74 17.40 3.92
N TRP A 338 -21.16 17.15 5.09
CA TRP A 338 -19.83 16.63 5.35
C TRP A 338 -19.47 15.29 4.66
N ASN A 339 -20.44 14.56 4.15
CA ASN A 339 -20.24 13.21 3.61
C ASN A 339 -20.27 13.11 2.10
N LEU A 340 -20.27 14.23 1.36
CA LEU A 340 -20.40 14.21 -0.09
C LEU A 340 -19.12 14.70 -0.77
N ARG A 341 -18.60 13.89 -1.69
CA ARG A 341 -17.47 14.20 -2.59
C ARG A 341 -17.63 15.51 -3.39
N SER A 342 -18.83 16.12 -3.35
CA SER A 342 -19.21 17.35 -4.06
C SER A 342 -19.05 18.64 -3.26
N MET A 343 -18.16 18.68 -2.26
CA MET A 343 -18.03 19.84 -1.36
C MET A 343 -17.27 21.02 -1.95
N TRP A 344 -16.51 20.82 -2.99
CA TRP A 344 -15.61 21.83 -3.53
C TRP A 344 -16.02 22.31 -4.91
N LYS A 345 -15.84 23.61 -5.13
CA LYS A 345 -15.97 24.26 -6.42
C LYS A 345 -14.59 24.65 -6.90
N LEU A 346 -14.21 24.15 -8.06
CA LEU A 346 -12.91 24.36 -8.66
C LEU A 346 -13.02 25.27 -9.87
N SER A 347 -12.10 26.18 -10.00
CA SER A 347 -12.00 27.05 -11.16
C SER A 347 -10.55 27.28 -11.58
N PHE A 348 -10.31 27.40 -12.87
CA PHE A 348 -9.04 27.87 -13.40
C PHE A 348 -9.05 29.38 -13.51
N VAL A 349 -7.95 30.04 -13.18
CA VAL A 349 -7.82 31.49 -13.14
C VAL A 349 -6.69 31.95 -14.04
N LYS A 350 -6.97 32.87 -14.99
CA LYS A 350 -5.97 33.53 -15.82
C LYS A 350 -6.35 35.00 -16.05
N ASN A 351 -5.41 35.91 -15.80
CA ASN A 351 -5.56 37.33 -16.00
C ASN A 351 -6.82 37.91 -15.35
N GLY A 352 -7.17 37.46 -14.15
CA GLY A 352 -8.38 37.89 -13.43
C GLY A 352 -9.68 37.27 -13.90
N THR A 353 -9.67 36.51 -15.00
CA THR A 353 -10.84 35.77 -15.49
C THR A 353 -10.86 34.40 -14.80
N GLU A 354 -12.02 34.08 -14.24
CA GLU A 354 -12.29 32.81 -13.58
C GLU A 354 -13.34 32.04 -14.36
N ARG A 355 -13.02 30.81 -14.79
CA ARG A 355 -14.00 29.89 -15.38
C ARG A 355 -14.19 28.66 -14.53
N TYR A 356 -15.42 28.34 -14.26
CA TYR A 356 -15.84 27.19 -13.54
C TYR A 356 -15.91 26.00 -14.50
N GLY A 357 -15.00 25.07 -14.37
CA GLY A 357 -14.88 23.94 -15.28
C GLY A 357 -15.26 22.59 -14.72
N ILE A 358 -15.45 22.46 -13.41
CA ILE A 358 -15.62 21.14 -12.83
C ILE A 358 -16.71 21.19 -11.78
N THR A 359 -17.87 20.68 -12.15
CA THR A 359 -19.00 20.45 -11.22
C THR A 359 -19.05 19.05 -10.65
N TYR A 360 -18.16 18.15 -11.08
CA TYR A 360 -18.14 16.76 -10.62
C TYR A 360 -16.96 16.49 -9.72
N ALA A 361 -17.26 16.24 -8.49
CA ALA A 361 -16.35 16.00 -7.40
C ALA A 361 -15.70 14.60 -7.40
N ASP A 362 -15.91 13.78 -8.40
CA ASP A 362 -15.32 12.45 -8.49
C ASP A 362 -13.82 12.49 -8.82
N GLY A 363 -13.33 13.62 -9.33
CA GLY A 363 -11.95 13.81 -9.75
C GLY A 363 -11.09 14.73 -8.88
N PHE A 364 -11.59 15.32 -7.77
CA PHE A 364 -10.78 16.12 -6.87
C PHE A 364 -10.56 15.41 -5.54
N SER A 365 -9.32 15.06 -5.26
CA SER A 365 -8.91 14.51 -3.99
C SER A 365 -7.99 15.51 -3.29
N ILE A 366 -8.48 16.10 -2.20
CA ILE A 366 -7.61 16.82 -1.26
C ILE A 366 -6.93 15.78 -0.39
N THR A 367 -5.61 15.79 -0.39
CA THR A 367 -4.82 14.83 0.36
C THR A 367 -4.71 15.16 1.85
N GLN A 368 -5.28 16.27 2.33
CA GLN A 368 -5.11 16.67 3.73
C GLN A 368 -6.45 16.85 4.47
N GLU A 369 -6.51 16.33 5.69
CA GLU A 369 -7.56 16.62 6.67
C GLU A 369 -7.35 18.01 7.26
N PHE A 370 -8.41 18.81 7.36
CA PHE A 370 -8.36 20.14 7.94
C PHE A 370 -9.30 20.23 9.12
N GLU A 371 -8.80 20.74 10.24
CA GLU A 371 -9.64 21.13 11.36
C GLU A 371 -10.14 22.57 11.15
N ALA A 372 -11.35 22.85 11.65
CA ALA A 372 -11.89 24.20 11.65
C ALA A 372 -10.95 25.11 12.46
N GLY A 373 -10.24 26.02 11.78
CA GLY A 373 -9.22 26.90 12.39
C GLY A 373 -7.84 26.81 11.77
N ASP A 374 -7.55 25.78 10.99
CA ASP A 374 -6.31 25.68 10.23
C ASP A 374 -6.16 26.83 9.22
N SER A 375 -4.93 27.31 9.02
CA SER A 375 -4.65 28.36 8.04
C SER A 375 -5.15 27.99 6.65
N ILE A 376 -5.00 26.73 6.26
CA ILE A 376 -5.44 26.19 4.97
C ILE A 376 -6.97 26.18 4.85
N TYR A 377 -7.71 25.90 5.93
CA TYR A 377 -9.16 26.00 5.91
C TYR A 377 -9.62 27.43 5.63
N ARG A 378 -8.95 28.42 6.25
CA ARG A 378 -9.20 29.85 5.99
C ARG A 378 -8.85 30.23 4.55
N ASP A 379 -7.76 29.70 3.98
CA ASP A 379 -7.36 29.94 2.61
C ASP A 379 -8.39 29.37 1.61
N LEU A 380 -8.93 28.20 1.90
CA LEU A 380 -10.01 27.58 1.10
C LEU A 380 -11.31 28.36 1.20
N GLU A 381 -11.69 28.84 2.40
CA GLU A 381 -12.88 29.70 2.58
C GLU A 381 -12.72 31.06 1.90
N ALA A 382 -11.55 31.64 1.96
CA ALA A 382 -11.20 32.90 1.30
C ALA A 382 -11.08 32.78 -0.23
N GLY A 383 -11.09 31.56 -0.78
CA GLY A 383 -10.91 31.31 -2.20
C GLY A 383 -9.51 31.62 -2.68
N HIS A 384 -8.50 31.19 -1.93
CA HIS A 384 -7.10 31.33 -2.29
C HIS A 384 -6.80 30.69 -3.66
N THR A 385 -5.80 31.23 -4.36
CA THR A 385 -5.36 30.72 -5.66
C THR A 385 -4.09 29.89 -5.47
N TRP A 386 -4.16 28.63 -5.87
CA TRP A 386 -3.10 27.64 -5.77
C TRP A 386 -2.36 27.51 -7.10
N LEU A 387 -1.07 27.14 -7.04
CA LEU A 387 -0.35 26.71 -8.23
C LEU A 387 -0.70 25.26 -8.53
N GLY A 388 -0.87 24.92 -9.81
CA GLY A 388 -1.04 23.54 -10.28
C GLY A 388 -0.05 23.21 -11.38
N ILE A 389 0.40 21.97 -11.45
CA ILE A 389 1.09 21.38 -12.60
C ILE A 389 0.03 20.78 -13.51
N ALA A 390 0.01 21.22 -14.78
CA ALA A 390 -0.94 20.73 -15.77
C ALA A 390 -0.35 19.60 -16.61
N PHE A 391 -0.99 18.45 -16.60
CA PHE A 391 -0.68 17.29 -17.43
C PHE A 391 -1.72 17.20 -18.54
N LEU A 392 -1.39 17.75 -19.70
CA LEU A 392 -2.35 18.03 -20.76
C LEU A 392 -2.91 16.80 -21.47
N ARG A 393 -2.11 15.74 -21.56
CA ARG A 393 -2.53 14.48 -22.21
C ARG A 393 -3.28 13.55 -21.27
N SER A 394 -3.07 13.75 -19.97
CA SER A 394 -3.71 12.97 -18.91
C SER A 394 -4.94 13.65 -18.36
N ASP A 395 -5.27 14.87 -18.83
CA ASP A 395 -6.35 15.72 -18.33
C ASP A 395 -6.32 15.82 -16.79
N MET A 396 -5.13 16.01 -16.24
CA MET A 396 -4.90 16.04 -14.79
C MET A 396 -4.17 17.32 -14.38
N VAL A 397 -4.51 17.85 -13.24
CA VAL A 397 -3.79 18.95 -12.59
C VAL A 397 -3.39 18.54 -11.19
N LEU A 398 -2.08 18.54 -10.91
CA LEU A 398 -1.55 18.35 -9.58
C LEU A 398 -1.54 19.71 -8.85
N VAL A 399 -2.33 19.85 -7.81
CA VAL A 399 -2.41 21.07 -6.99
C VAL A 399 -1.32 21.08 -5.95
N LEU A 400 -0.65 22.22 -5.82
CA LEU A 400 0.55 22.39 -5.01
C LEU A 400 0.32 23.40 -3.88
N LYS A 401 0.88 23.07 -2.70
CA LYS A 401 1.01 23.98 -1.57
C LYS A 401 2.43 24.56 -1.55
N ASP A 402 2.52 25.86 -1.51
CA ASP A 402 3.81 26.58 -1.39
C ASP A 402 4.32 26.49 0.04
N MET A 403 5.55 26.01 0.22
CA MET A 403 6.24 25.88 1.51
C MET A 403 7.39 26.89 1.62
N GLY A 404 7.60 27.74 0.62
CA GLY A 404 8.64 28.77 0.54
C GLY A 404 9.87 28.31 -0.26
N ASP A 405 10.54 27.26 0.16
CA ASP A 405 11.73 26.71 -0.51
C ASP A 405 11.40 25.53 -1.45
N HIS A 406 10.22 24.97 -1.34
CA HIS A 406 9.71 23.89 -2.18
C HIS A 406 8.18 23.92 -2.19
N TYR A 407 7.58 23.02 -2.99
CA TYR A 407 6.16 22.76 -3.01
C TYR A 407 5.87 21.38 -2.42
N GLU A 408 4.73 21.25 -1.76
CA GLU A 408 4.15 19.96 -1.39
C GLU A 408 2.92 19.68 -2.24
N ARG A 409 2.68 18.41 -2.55
CA ARG A 409 1.43 17.97 -3.14
C ARG A 409 0.28 18.26 -2.18
N PHE A 410 -0.73 18.99 -2.67
CA PHE A 410 -1.92 19.29 -1.91
C PHE A 410 -3.10 18.41 -2.33
N GLY A 411 -3.23 18.15 -3.64
CA GLY A 411 -4.26 17.31 -4.20
C GLY A 411 -4.07 17.13 -5.70
N TYR A 412 -5.03 16.50 -6.35
CA TYR A 412 -5.09 16.46 -7.80
C TYR A 412 -6.51 16.66 -8.29
N ILE A 413 -6.65 17.13 -9.52
CA ILE A 413 -7.89 17.37 -10.22
C ILE A 413 -7.87 16.52 -11.48
N ASP A 414 -8.89 15.70 -11.68
CA ASP A 414 -9.23 15.11 -12.96
C ASP A 414 -10.07 16.12 -13.74
N VAL A 415 -9.55 16.57 -14.86
CA VAL A 415 -10.25 17.50 -15.74
C VAL A 415 -11.13 16.67 -16.67
N ASP A 416 -12.44 16.80 -16.53
CA ASP A 416 -13.36 16.09 -17.40
C ASP A 416 -13.37 16.75 -18.79
N SER A 417 -12.80 16.08 -19.77
CA SER A 417 -12.75 16.51 -21.17
C SER A 417 -14.13 16.55 -21.83
N SER A 418 -15.18 16.01 -21.16
CA SER A 418 -16.57 16.12 -21.64
C SER A 418 -17.24 17.46 -21.31
N VAL A 419 -16.59 18.33 -20.52
CA VAL A 419 -17.13 19.68 -20.22
C VAL A 419 -16.93 20.55 -21.45
N PRO A 420 -18.03 20.97 -22.14
CA PRO A 420 -17.92 21.81 -23.30
C PRO A 420 -17.22 23.13 -22.92
N ASP A 421 -16.33 23.61 -23.80
CA ASP A 421 -15.64 24.91 -23.69
C ASP A 421 -14.57 24.99 -22.57
N LEU A 422 -14.13 23.89 -21.94
CA LEU A 422 -13.00 23.91 -21.02
C LEU A 422 -11.78 23.31 -21.70
N GLU A 423 -10.98 24.09 -22.37
CA GLU A 423 -9.64 23.69 -22.81
C GLU A 423 -8.64 24.17 -21.76
N LEU A 424 -8.00 23.21 -21.05
CA LEU A 424 -6.97 23.50 -20.05
C LEU A 424 -5.83 24.36 -20.62
N VAL A 425 -5.58 24.21 -21.93
CA VAL A 425 -4.59 24.99 -22.69
C VAL A 425 -4.79 26.50 -22.57
N ASP A 426 -6.02 26.97 -22.49
CA ASP A 426 -6.33 28.39 -22.38
C ASP A 426 -5.87 29.03 -21.07
N TYR A 427 -5.64 28.18 -20.03
CA TYR A 427 -5.28 28.64 -18.68
C TYR A 427 -3.82 28.48 -18.35
N LEU A 428 -3.00 27.96 -19.28
CA LEU A 428 -1.59 27.77 -19.05
C LEU A 428 -0.86 29.10 -18.80
N LEU A 429 0.02 29.08 -17.79
CA LEU A 429 0.86 30.22 -17.39
C LEU A 429 2.27 30.11 -17.99
N GLY A 430 2.61 28.96 -18.58
CA GLY A 430 3.93 28.64 -19.10
C GLY A 430 4.67 27.60 -18.24
N HIS A 431 5.85 27.20 -18.73
CA HIS A 431 6.72 26.25 -18.04
C HIS A 431 7.34 26.87 -16.81
N ARG A 432 7.39 26.11 -15.74
CA ARG A 432 8.13 26.43 -14.49
C ARG A 432 8.87 25.24 -13.98
N LEU A 433 10.05 25.50 -13.42
CA LEU A 433 10.79 24.51 -12.65
C LEU A 433 10.25 24.50 -11.21
N ILE A 434 9.80 23.33 -10.76
CA ILE A 434 9.16 23.13 -9.47
C ILE A 434 9.96 22.11 -8.69
N ARG A 435 10.38 22.46 -7.47
CA ARG A 435 10.94 21.54 -6.49
C ARG A 435 9.80 20.97 -5.65
N LEU A 436 9.50 19.71 -5.82
CA LEU A 436 8.41 19.01 -5.12
C LEU A 436 8.98 18.11 -4.03
N GLY A 437 8.51 18.28 -2.77
CA GLY A 437 8.99 17.59 -1.59
C GLY A 437 7.98 16.75 -0.82
#